data_c937b9e83a4f607cf32f34deafb07025
#
_entry.id   c937b9e83a4f607cf32f34deafb07025
#
_cell.length_a   1.000
_cell.length_b   1.000
_cell.length_c   1.000
_cell.angle_alpha   90.00
_cell.angle_beta   90.00
_cell.angle_gamma   90.00
#
_symmetry.space_group_name_H-M   'P 1'
#
loop_
_entity.id
_entity.type
_entity.pdbx_description
1 polymer ?
#
loop_
_entity_poly.entity_id
_entity_poly.type
_entity_poly.pdbx_seq_one_letter_code
_entity_poly.pdbx_strand_id
1 'polypeptide(L)'
;MSTYSLSPARRAELNQKSNWRGTLEVAKDWALVIAGFAISLAWPHPLSYVLSVFLLASAMAGFAILQHETAHRSLFATPSLNEWVGEYLAALPILQSMPSYRAYHMTHHRLAGTPDDPDRIMTESYPVSPGSLKRKIWRDISGQTGIKSIIGLMGMYAGYWKYELTGKVERLMPAPQGVSGYAKKFIGNNGHIAILWQFAIWGALYALGNGWLYGLWAIAFIFVLPTCMRIRQIADHAVVADPLSKNPLMHART
;
A
#
# COMPACT_ATOMS: atom_id res chain seq x y z
N MET A 1 35.83 -0.91 -13.02
CA MET A 1 34.46 -1.36 -12.66
C MET A 1 33.57 -1.07 -13.84
N SER A 2 33.05 -2.11 -14.47
CA SER A 2 32.13 -1.95 -15.60
C SER A 2 30.81 -1.37 -15.08
N THR A 3 30.57 -0.08 -15.36
CA THR A 3 29.24 0.51 -15.16
C THR A 3 28.34 -0.06 -16.25
N TYR A 4 27.52 -1.04 -15.90
CA TYR A 4 26.44 -1.50 -16.78
C TYR A 4 25.42 -0.37 -16.95
N SER A 5 25.73 0.61 -17.76
CA SER A 5 24.77 1.65 -18.14
C SER A 5 24.00 1.18 -19.36
N LEU A 6 22.68 1.05 -19.23
CA LEU A 6 21.79 0.81 -20.37
C LEU A 6 21.97 1.92 -21.41
N SER A 7 22.00 1.53 -22.69
CA SER A 7 22.00 2.52 -23.77
C SER A 7 20.76 3.43 -23.68
N PRO A 8 20.83 4.69 -24.17
CA PRO A 8 19.68 5.58 -24.18
C PRO A 8 18.46 4.97 -24.90
N ALA A 9 18.69 4.25 -26.00
CA ALA A 9 17.63 3.56 -26.76
C ALA A 9 16.97 2.46 -25.90
N ARG A 10 17.76 1.65 -25.21
CA ARG A 10 17.23 0.59 -24.33
C ARG A 10 16.48 1.17 -23.13
N ARG A 11 16.94 2.27 -22.57
CA ARG A 11 16.21 2.99 -21.52
C ARG A 11 14.86 3.52 -22.02
N ALA A 12 14.83 4.14 -23.20
CA ALA A 12 13.59 4.61 -23.82
C ALA A 12 12.60 3.48 -24.07
N GLU A 13 13.07 2.32 -24.58
CA GLU A 13 12.26 1.13 -24.79
C GLU A 13 11.65 0.60 -23.48
N LEU A 14 12.47 0.45 -22.43
CA LEU A 14 12.02 -0.03 -21.12
C LEU A 14 11.05 0.92 -20.41
N ASN A 15 11.14 2.22 -20.70
CA ASN A 15 10.25 3.24 -20.14
C ASN A 15 8.98 3.46 -20.96
N GLN A 16 8.71 2.66 -22.01
CA GLN A 16 7.48 2.76 -22.78
C GLN A 16 6.26 2.40 -21.94
N LYS A 17 5.41 3.39 -21.70
CA LYS A 17 4.14 3.23 -20.99
C LYS A 17 3.05 2.77 -21.95
N SER A 18 2.13 1.95 -21.47
CA SER A 18 1.01 1.45 -22.27
C SER A 18 -0.26 1.40 -21.43
N ASN A 19 -1.33 2.00 -21.93
CA ASN A 19 -2.63 1.93 -21.26
C ASN A 19 -3.14 0.48 -21.18
N TRP A 20 -2.90 -0.31 -22.25
CA TRP A 20 -3.32 -1.71 -22.28
C TRP A 20 -2.61 -2.56 -21.22
N ARG A 21 -1.29 -2.43 -21.12
CA ARG A 21 -0.52 -3.17 -20.07
C ARG A 21 -0.96 -2.74 -18.68
N GLY A 22 -1.13 -1.44 -18.44
CA GLY A 22 -1.64 -0.93 -17.17
C GLY A 22 -3.03 -1.49 -16.84
N THR A 23 -3.93 -1.55 -17.82
CA THR A 23 -5.27 -2.16 -17.63
C THR A 23 -5.18 -3.63 -17.26
N LEU A 24 -4.28 -4.40 -17.89
CA LEU A 24 -4.09 -5.82 -17.57
C LEU A 24 -3.59 -6.02 -16.14
N GLU A 25 -2.66 -5.19 -15.65
CA GLU A 25 -2.18 -5.28 -14.27
C GLU A 25 -3.30 -4.99 -13.26
N VAL A 26 -4.10 -3.96 -13.51
CA VAL A 26 -5.28 -3.66 -12.67
C VAL A 26 -6.29 -4.82 -12.71
N ALA A 27 -6.59 -5.33 -13.91
CA ALA A 27 -7.52 -6.43 -14.09
C ALA A 27 -7.06 -7.71 -13.38
N LYS A 28 -5.76 -7.99 -13.39
CA LYS A 28 -5.15 -9.12 -12.67
C LYS A 28 -5.41 -9.06 -11.17
N ASP A 29 -5.19 -7.91 -10.54
CA ASP A 29 -5.37 -7.78 -9.10
C ASP A 29 -6.85 -7.84 -8.71
N TRP A 30 -7.73 -7.24 -9.50
CA TRP A 30 -9.18 -7.38 -9.30
C TRP A 30 -9.68 -8.80 -9.58
N ALA A 31 -9.09 -9.52 -10.53
CA ALA A 31 -9.38 -10.94 -10.77
C ALA A 31 -9.01 -11.81 -9.56
N LEU A 32 -7.91 -11.49 -8.84
CA LEU A 32 -7.57 -12.16 -7.58
C LEU A 32 -8.62 -11.90 -6.48
N VAL A 33 -9.19 -10.69 -6.40
CA VAL A 33 -10.30 -10.39 -5.47
C VAL A 33 -11.52 -11.25 -5.81
N ILE A 34 -11.90 -11.27 -7.10
CA ILE A 34 -13.04 -12.08 -7.56
C ILE A 34 -12.79 -13.56 -7.29
N ALA A 35 -11.61 -14.08 -7.64
CA ALA A 35 -11.24 -15.47 -7.42
C ALA A 35 -11.25 -15.83 -5.91
N GLY A 36 -10.74 -14.93 -5.05
CA GLY A 36 -10.76 -15.12 -3.62
C GLY A 36 -12.17 -15.33 -3.07
N PHE A 37 -13.13 -14.50 -3.47
CA PHE A 37 -14.52 -14.69 -3.04
C PHE A 37 -15.20 -15.86 -3.74
N ALA A 38 -14.97 -16.04 -5.05
CA ALA A 38 -15.59 -17.10 -5.84
C ALA A 38 -15.25 -18.50 -5.32
N ILE A 39 -14.01 -18.75 -4.91
CA ILE A 39 -13.60 -20.05 -4.36
C ILE A 39 -14.32 -20.38 -3.06
N SER A 40 -14.54 -19.38 -2.20
CA SER A 40 -15.29 -19.55 -0.94
C SER A 40 -16.78 -19.75 -1.18
N LEU A 41 -17.34 -19.15 -2.24
CA LEU A 41 -18.74 -19.34 -2.65
C LEU A 41 -18.94 -20.72 -3.28
N ALA A 42 -18.04 -21.15 -4.15
CA ALA A 42 -18.14 -22.42 -4.87
C ALA A 42 -17.86 -23.64 -3.97
N TRP A 43 -16.99 -23.47 -3.00
CA TRP A 43 -16.58 -24.53 -2.08
C TRP A 43 -16.53 -24.00 -0.65
N PRO A 44 -17.67 -23.91 0.08
CA PRO A 44 -17.71 -23.41 1.46
C PRO A 44 -17.06 -24.40 2.43
N HIS A 45 -15.75 -24.28 2.60
CA HIS A 45 -14.91 -25.16 3.39
C HIS A 45 -13.79 -24.37 4.08
N PRO A 46 -13.32 -24.70 5.29
CA PRO A 46 -12.25 -23.97 5.97
C PRO A 46 -11.00 -23.74 5.13
N LEU A 47 -10.59 -24.72 4.32
CA LEU A 47 -9.41 -24.58 3.43
C LEU A 47 -9.63 -23.53 2.34
N SER A 48 -10.83 -23.43 1.77
CA SER A 48 -11.13 -22.41 0.77
C SER A 48 -11.12 -21.02 1.40
N TYR A 49 -11.59 -20.87 2.64
CA TYR A 49 -11.54 -19.59 3.36
C TYR A 49 -10.10 -19.16 3.64
N VAL A 50 -9.24 -20.09 4.06
CA VAL A 50 -7.81 -19.81 4.22
C VAL A 50 -7.19 -19.38 2.90
N LEU A 51 -7.43 -20.13 1.82
CA LEU A 51 -6.92 -19.78 0.48
C LEU A 51 -7.45 -18.42 0.01
N SER A 52 -8.73 -18.13 0.24
CA SER A 52 -9.34 -16.83 -0.06
C SER A 52 -8.64 -15.69 0.66
N VAL A 53 -8.36 -15.83 1.95
CA VAL A 53 -7.65 -14.81 2.74
C VAL A 53 -6.29 -14.50 2.12
N PHE A 54 -5.53 -15.52 1.68
CA PHE A 54 -4.23 -15.29 1.02
C PHE A 54 -4.38 -14.66 -0.37
N LEU A 55 -5.36 -15.06 -1.17
CA LEU A 55 -5.63 -14.44 -2.47
C LEU A 55 -6.03 -12.97 -2.32
N LEU A 56 -6.91 -12.67 -1.37
CA LEU A 56 -7.34 -11.31 -1.05
C LEU A 56 -6.18 -10.45 -0.54
N ALA A 57 -5.34 -10.99 0.35
CA ALA A 57 -4.14 -10.28 0.82
C ALA A 57 -3.14 -10.03 -0.32
N SER A 58 -2.98 -10.98 -1.24
CA SER A 58 -2.13 -10.83 -2.43
C SER A 58 -2.66 -9.72 -3.35
N ALA A 59 -3.98 -9.68 -3.58
CA ALA A 59 -4.61 -8.60 -4.33
C ALA A 59 -4.40 -7.24 -3.67
N MET A 60 -4.57 -7.15 -2.35
CA MET A 60 -4.32 -5.91 -1.60
C MET A 60 -2.86 -5.47 -1.68
N ALA A 61 -1.90 -6.39 -1.64
CA ALA A 61 -0.49 -6.10 -1.86
C ALA A 61 -0.24 -5.62 -3.30
N GLY A 62 -0.93 -6.21 -4.29
CA GLY A 62 -0.96 -5.74 -5.67
C GLY A 62 -1.50 -4.31 -5.78
N PHE A 63 -2.61 -4.00 -5.10
CA PHE A 63 -3.14 -2.62 -5.04
C PHE A 63 -2.13 -1.61 -4.50
N ALA A 64 -1.33 -1.98 -3.49
CA ALA A 64 -0.27 -1.13 -2.98
C ALA A 64 0.86 -0.93 -4.03
N ILE A 65 1.13 -1.93 -4.88
CA ILE A 65 2.06 -1.80 -6.01
C ILE A 65 1.47 -0.91 -7.10
N LEU A 66 0.20 -1.11 -7.48
CA LEU A 66 -0.48 -0.25 -8.44
C LEU A 66 -0.53 1.20 -7.98
N GLN A 67 -0.77 1.44 -6.69
CA GLN A 67 -0.71 2.76 -6.07
C GLN A 67 0.70 3.37 -6.23
N HIS A 68 1.74 2.60 -5.99
CA HIS A 68 3.13 3.03 -6.17
C HIS A 68 3.41 3.42 -7.63
N GLU A 69 3.09 2.55 -8.59
CA GLU A 69 3.30 2.80 -10.02
C GLU A 69 2.51 4.02 -10.51
N THR A 70 1.27 4.18 -10.06
CA THR A 70 0.45 5.34 -10.41
C THR A 70 0.92 6.62 -9.71
N ALA A 71 1.58 6.54 -8.54
CA ALA A 71 2.25 7.67 -7.91
C ALA A 71 3.36 8.23 -8.82
N HIS A 72 4.10 7.35 -9.46
CA HIS A 72 5.13 7.70 -10.45
C HIS A 72 4.55 8.04 -11.83
N ARG A 73 3.24 7.87 -12.04
CA ARG A 73 2.61 7.99 -13.37
C ARG A 73 3.26 7.05 -14.40
N SER A 74 3.70 5.87 -13.96
CA SER A 74 4.40 4.87 -14.77
C SER A 74 3.49 3.77 -15.31
N LEU A 75 2.34 3.53 -14.67
CA LEU A 75 1.43 2.43 -15.01
C LEU A 75 0.72 2.66 -16.36
N PHE A 76 0.27 3.87 -16.63
CA PHE A 76 -0.46 4.23 -17.85
C PHE A 76 0.26 5.32 -18.65
N ALA A 77 0.14 5.25 -19.99
CA ALA A 77 0.60 6.32 -20.87
C ALA A 77 -0.23 7.60 -20.69
N THR A 78 -1.53 7.49 -20.43
CA THR A 78 -2.44 8.59 -20.18
C THR A 78 -2.33 9.06 -18.72
N PRO A 79 -1.92 10.32 -18.46
CA PRO A 79 -1.73 10.81 -17.08
C PRO A 79 -2.99 10.72 -16.21
N SER A 80 -4.17 11.06 -16.76
CA SER A 80 -5.43 11.02 -16.02
C SER A 80 -5.84 9.61 -15.58
N LEU A 81 -5.45 8.57 -16.33
CA LEU A 81 -5.65 7.18 -15.90
C LEU A 81 -4.82 6.83 -14.67
N ASN A 82 -3.57 7.32 -14.58
CA ASN A 82 -2.77 7.12 -13.36
C ASN A 82 -3.42 7.79 -12.14
N GLU A 83 -4.02 8.98 -12.32
CA GLU A 83 -4.73 9.66 -11.22
C GLU A 83 -5.98 8.88 -10.79
N TRP A 84 -6.84 8.56 -11.75
CA TRP A 84 -8.13 7.94 -11.46
C TRP A 84 -7.99 6.50 -10.96
N VAL A 85 -7.24 5.66 -11.67
CA VAL A 85 -7.02 4.26 -11.28
C VAL A 85 -6.25 4.17 -9.97
N GLY A 86 -5.22 5.00 -9.80
CA GLY A 86 -4.42 5.04 -8.58
C GLY A 86 -5.26 5.36 -7.34
N GLU A 87 -6.18 6.32 -7.43
CA GLU A 87 -7.07 6.67 -6.32
C GLU A 87 -8.17 5.63 -6.15
N TYR A 88 -9.00 5.41 -7.19
CA TYR A 88 -10.26 4.70 -7.03
C TYR A 88 -10.14 3.17 -7.10
N LEU A 89 -9.22 2.62 -7.89
CA LEU A 89 -9.09 1.18 -8.07
C LEU A 89 -7.90 0.55 -7.34
N ALA A 90 -7.00 1.36 -6.79
CA ALA A 90 -5.84 0.85 -6.06
C ALA A 90 -5.80 1.34 -4.60
N ALA A 91 -5.78 2.67 -4.35
CA ALA A 91 -5.59 3.20 -3.01
C ALA A 91 -6.82 3.05 -2.11
N LEU A 92 -7.98 3.57 -2.52
CA LEU A 92 -9.20 3.60 -1.70
C LEU A 92 -9.71 2.21 -1.27
N PRO A 93 -9.64 1.14 -2.10
CA PRO A 93 -10.02 -0.20 -1.67
C PRO A 93 -9.23 -0.71 -0.46
N ILE A 94 -7.99 -0.29 -0.31
CA ILE A 94 -7.13 -0.62 0.84
C ILE A 94 -7.00 0.54 1.85
N LEU A 95 -8.00 1.43 1.89
CA LEU A 95 -8.08 2.57 2.81
C LEU A 95 -6.94 3.58 2.68
N GLN A 96 -6.23 3.61 1.55
CA GLN A 96 -5.15 4.55 1.28
C GLN A 96 -5.66 5.76 0.48
N SER A 97 -4.90 6.87 0.52
CA SER A 97 -5.14 8.07 -0.28
C SER A 97 -4.00 8.27 -1.27
N MET A 98 -4.30 8.23 -2.55
CA MET A 98 -3.31 8.41 -3.60
C MET A 98 -2.60 9.78 -3.57
N PRO A 99 -3.32 10.91 -3.41
CA PRO A 99 -2.65 12.21 -3.32
C PRO A 99 -1.71 12.33 -2.12
N SER A 100 -2.13 11.83 -0.95
CA SER A 100 -1.31 11.84 0.26
C SER A 100 -0.11 10.92 0.13
N TYR A 101 -0.32 9.71 -0.40
CA TYR A 101 0.75 8.76 -0.66
C TYR A 101 1.79 9.33 -1.63
N ARG A 102 1.35 9.91 -2.76
CA ARG A 102 2.27 10.50 -3.74
C ARG A 102 3.13 11.59 -3.12
N ALA A 103 2.52 12.52 -2.37
CA ALA A 103 3.26 13.61 -1.72
C ALA A 103 4.34 13.07 -0.77
N TYR A 104 4.00 12.08 0.02
CA TYR A 104 4.91 11.38 0.94
C TYR A 104 6.00 10.63 0.16
N HIS A 105 5.62 9.79 -0.78
CA HIS A 105 6.52 8.93 -1.54
C HIS A 105 7.50 9.70 -2.43
N MET A 106 7.06 10.78 -3.09
CA MET A 106 7.97 11.66 -3.83
C MET A 106 8.95 12.40 -2.92
N THR A 107 8.59 12.62 -1.65
CA THR A 107 9.53 13.17 -0.67
C THR A 107 10.58 12.12 -0.29
N HIS A 108 10.16 10.85 -0.09
CA HIS A 108 11.09 9.74 0.09
C HIS A 108 12.09 9.66 -1.08
N HIS A 109 11.63 9.61 -2.33
CA HIS A 109 12.54 9.56 -3.49
C HIS A 109 13.52 10.72 -3.58
N ARG A 110 13.08 11.93 -3.23
CA ARG A 110 13.96 13.11 -3.22
C ARG A 110 15.02 13.06 -2.14
N LEU A 111 14.72 12.45 -1.01
CA LEU A 111 15.56 12.42 0.19
C LEU A 111 16.14 11.04 0.48
N ALA A 112 15.92 10.05 -0.40
CA ALA A 112 16.34 8.67 -0.22
C ALA A 112 17.82 8.58 0.17
N GLY A 113 18.11 7.82 1.22
CA GLY A 113 19.45 7.64 1.75
C GLY A 113 19.98 8.78 2.62
N THR A 114 19.23 9.89 2.80
CA THR A 114 19.58 10.98 3.72
C THR A 114 18.94 10.79 5.11
N PRO A 115 19.41 11.52 6.14
CA PRO A 115 18.76 11.53 7.46
C PRO A 115 17.30 11.99 7.46
N ASP A 116 16.91 12.79 6.47
CA ASP A 116 15.56 13.38 6.35
C ASP A 116 14.60 12.51 5.52
N ASP A 117 15.04 11.34 5.04
CA ASP A 117 14.21 10.39 4.34
C ASP A 117 13.08 9.87 5.26
N PRO A 118 11.78 10.11 4.93
CA PRO A 118 10.67 9.67 5.77
C PRO A 118 10.60 8.14 5.93
N ASP A 119 11.07 7.35 4.94
CA ASP A 119 11.04 5.88 5.00
C ASP A 119 12.24 5.28 5.71
N ARG A 120 13.25 6.07 6.05
CA ARG A 120 14.47 5.59 6.71
C ARG A 120 14.18 4.82 8.00
N ILE A 121 13.24 5.28 8.82
CA ILE A 121 12.89 4.65 10.09
C ILE A 121 12.37 3.20 9.93
N MET A 122 11.85 2.84 8.75
CA MET A 122 11.35 1.49 8.49
C MET A 122 12.48 0.46 8.46
N THR A 123 13.65 0.86 8.01
CA THR A 123 14.75 -0.06 7.65
C THR A 123 16.10 0.29 8.25
N GLU A 124 16.31 1.51 8.79
CA GLU A 124 17.59 1.93 9.36
C GLU A 124 18.08 1.02 10.50
N SER A 125 17.15 0.33 11.19
CA SER A 125 17.48 -0.60 12.26
C SER A 125 17.87 -2.00 11.76
N TYR A 126 17.80 -2.27 10.45
CA TYR A 126 18.16 -3.58 9.90
C TYR A 126 19.69 -3.65 9.62
N PRO A 127 20.30 -4.84 9.78
CA PRO A 127 19.69 -6.11 10.20
C PRO A 127 19.29 -6.10 11.69
N VAL A 128 18.08 -6.61 11.97
CA VAL A 128 17.61 -6.78 13.35
C VAL A 128 17.88 -8.19 13.87
N SER A 129 17.90 -8.36 15.20
CA SER A 129 18.01 -9.69 15.79
C SER A 129 16.80 -10.58 15.43
N PRO A 130 16.97 -11.92 15.35
CA PRO A 130 15.86 -12.84 15.10
C PRO A 130 14.68 -12.67 16.07
N GLY A 131 14.97 -12.38 17.35
CA GLY A 131 13.93 -12.11 18.34
C GLY A 131 13.15 -10.81 18.05
N SER A 132 13.81 -9.78 17.55
CA SER A 132 13.13 -8.54 17.13
C SER A 132 12.25 -8.79 15.91
N LEU A 133 12.74 -9.52 14.91
CA LEU A 133 11.95 -9.86 13.71
C LEU A 133 10.72 -10.71 14.08
N LYS A 134 10.88 -11.73 14.94
CA LYS A 134 9.76 -12.54 15.44
C LYS A 134 8.69 -11.68 16.12
N ARG A 135 9.07 -10.71 16.96
CA ARG A 135 8.10 -9.79 17.59
C ARG A 135 7.40 -8.89 16.58
N LYS A 136 8.09 -8.44 15.54
CA LYS A 136 7.50 -7.63 14.46
C LYS A 136 6.46 -8.46 13.70
N ILE A 137 6.81 -9.67 13.26
CA ILE A 137 5.90 -10.60 12.56
C ILE A 137 4.70 -10.96 13.46
N TRP A 138 4.94 -11.23 14.75
CA TRP A 138 3.85 -11.52 15.68
C TRP A 138 2.83 -10.38 15.76
N ARG A 139 3.26 -9.12 15.82
CA ARG A 139 2.35 -7.97 15.80
C ARG A 139 1.54 -7.87 14.51
N ASP A 140 2.13 -8.30 13.39
CA ASP A 140 1.43 -8.30 12.11
C ASP A 140 0.36 -9.40 12.07
N ILE A 141 0.74 -10.66 12.31
CA ILE A 141 -0.18 -11.81 12.25
C ILE A 141 -1.21 -11.84 13.38
N SER A 142 -0.97 -11.13 14.49
CA SER A 142 -1.96 -10.97 15.58
C SER A 142 -2.92 -9.82 15.34
N GLY A 143 -2.81 -9.10 14.21
CA GLY A 143 -3.70 -8.00 13.82
C GLY A 143 -3.38 -6.65 14.46
N GLN A 144 -2.42 -6.58 15.39
CA GLN A 144 -2.08 -5.32 16.07
C GLN A 144 -1.63 -4.24 15.07
N THR A 145 -0.81 -4.61 14.08
CA THR A 145 -0.35 -3.68 13.04
C THR A 145 -1.51 -3.25 12.15
N GLY A 146 -2.36 -4.19 11.69
CA GLY A 146 -3.50 -3.88 10.82
C GLY A 146 -4.52 -2.95 11.48
N ILE A 147 -4.89 -3.22 12.75
CA ILE A 147 -5.81 -2.35 13.50
C ILE A 147 -5.21 -0.94 13.68
N LYS A 148 -3.93 -0.85 14.07
CA LYS A 148 -3.25 0.44 14.19
C LYS A 148 -3.20 1.20 12.86
N SER A 149 -3.01 0.49 11.75
CA SER A 149 -3.03 1.08 10.41
C SER A 149 -4.40 1.67 10.07
N ILE A 150 -5.50 0.96 10.35
CA ILE A 150 -6.86 1.48 10.13
C ILE A 150 -7.08 2.77 10.93
N ILE A 151 -6.76 2.75 12.24
CA ILE A 151 -6.92 3.93 13.12
C ILE A 151 -6.04 5.08 12.60
N GLY A 152 -4.80 4.79 12.23
CA GLY A 152 -3.86 5.76 11.67
C GLY A 152 -4.40 6.41 10.41
N LEU A 153 -4.85 5.61 9.44
CA LEU A 153 -5.39 6.10 8.17
C LEU A 153 -6.65 6.96 8.37
N MET A 154 -7.56 6.56 9.26
CA MET A 154 -8.75 7.36 9.56
C MET A 154 -8.37 8.70 10.19
N GLY A 155 -7.38 8.72 11.10
CA GLY A 155 -6.84 9.95 11.68
C GLY A 155 -6.14 10.85 10.66
N MET A 156 -5.45 10.27 9.68
CA MET A 156 -4.81 11.00 8.58
C MET A 156 -5.84 11.59 7.62
N TYR A 157 -6.88 10.84 7.27
CA TYR A 157 -8.01 11.35 6.48
C TYR A 157 -8.68 12.54 7.16
N ALA A 158 -8.90 12.45 8.46
CA ALA A 158 -9.49 13.54 9.24
C ALA A 158 -8.54 14.73 9.44
N GLY A 159 -7.25 14.59 9.10
CA GLY A 159 -6.26 15.63 9.36
C GLY A 159 -5.88 15.76 10.83
N TYR A 160 -6.09 14.69 11.61
CA TYR A 160 -5.64 14.64 12.99
C TYR A 160 -4.14 14.38 13.06
N TRP A 161 -3.64 13.50 12.16
CA TRP A 161 -2.23 13.18 11.99
C TRP A 161 -1.74 13.55 10.59
N LYS A 162 -0.46 13.82 10.46
CA LYS A 162 0.22 13.89 9.17
C LYS A 162 0.16 12.51 8.51
N TYR A 163 0.12 12.51 7.18
CA TYR A 163 0.21 11.26 6.43
C TYR A 163 1.61 10.65 6.62
N GLU A 164 1.65 9.39 7.09
CA GLU A 164 2.87 8.71 7.49
C GLU A 164 2.66 7.19 7.44
N LEU A 165 3.58 6.45 6.85
CA LEU A 165 3.49 5.00 6.68
C LEU A 165 4.40 4.20 7.61
N THR A 166 5.33 4.86 8.29
CA THR A 166 6.31 4.19 9.16
C THR A 166 5.77 3.84 10.54
N GLY A 167 4.57 4.31 10.86
CA GLY A 167 3.95 4.19 12.17
C GLY A 167 4.37 5.28 13.16
N LYS A 168 5.16 6.27 12.73
CA LYS A 168 5.39 7.51 13.48
C LYS A 168 4.08 8.30 13.54
N VAL A 169 3.73 8.79 14.71
CA VAL A 169 2.52 9.59 14.90
C VAL A 169 2.91 11.04 15.13
N GLU A 170 2.53 11.91 14.20
CA GLU A 170 2.79 13.34 14.27
C GLU A 170 1.50 14.12 14.00
N ARG A 171 1.20 15.12 14.85
CA ARG A 171 0.03 15.98 14.68
C ARG A 171 0.16 16.82 13.40
N LEU A 172 -0.94 16.91 12.64
CA LEU A 172 -1.03 17.87 11.55
C LEU A 172 -1.16 19.28 12.13
N MET A 173 -0.32 20.19 11.67
CA MET A 173 -0.36 21.59 12.07
C MET A 173 -0.39 22.49 10.83
N PRO A 174 -1.26 23.51 10.79
CA PRO A 174 -2.28 23.83 11.79
C PRO A 174 -3.39 22.77 11.84
N ALA A 175 -3.88 22.47 13.06
CA ALA A 175 -4.93 21.48 13.24
C ALA A 175 -6.30 22.00 12.73
N PRO A 176 -7.17 21.10 12.19
CA PRO A 176 -8.55 21.46 11.88
C PRO A 176 -9.29 21.98 13.12
N GLN A 177 -10.19 22.97 12.92
CA GLN A 177 -10.92 23.61 14.02
C GLN A 177 -12.27 22.91 14.26
N GLY A 178 -12.45 22.36 15.46
CA GLY A 178 -13.69 21.72 15.89
C GLY A 178 -14.08 20.49 15.06
N VAL A 179 -15.19 19.83 15.39
CA VAL A 179 -15.69 18.65 14.71
C VAL A 179 -15.93 18.89 13.21
N SER A 180 -16.48 20.04 12.86
CA SER A 180 -16.77 20.41 11.47
C SER A 180 -15.49 20.55 10.63
N GLY A 181 -14.40 21.05 11.21
CA GLY A 181 -13.09 21.14 10.54
C GLY A 181 -12.51 19.76 10.23
N TYR A 182 -12.57 18.82 11.18
CA TYR A 182 -12.14 17.45 10.96
C TYR A 182 -13.02 16.72 9.92
N ALA A 183 -14.36 16.91 9.98
CA ALA A 183 -15.27 16.34 8.98
C ALA A 183 -14.99 16.88 7.59
N LYS A 184 -14.79 18.19 7.45
CA LYS A 184 -14.42 18.85 6.18
C LYS A 184 -13.12 18.28 5.62
N LYS A 185 -12.12 18.09 6.48
CA LYS A 185 -10.82 17.53 6.08
C LYS A 185 -10.97 16.08 5.65
N PHE A 186 -11.73 15.27 6.40
CA PHE A 186 -12.02 13.88 6.07
C PHE A 186 -12.70 13.73 4.70
N ILE A 187 -13.70 14.55 4.43
CA ILE A 187 -14.39 14.58 3.12
C ILE A 187 -13.44 15.04 2.03
N GLY A 188 -12.70 16.14 2.24
CA GLY A 188 -11.76 16.71 1.28
C GLY A 188 -10.59 15.78 0.92
N ASN A 189 -10.23 14.87 1.83
CA ASN A 189 -9.21 13.84 1.60
C ASN A 189 -9.78 12.53 1.03
N ASN A 190 -11.05 12.45 0.63
CA ASN A 190 -11.73 11.24 0.16
C ASN A 190 -11.91 10.11 1.20
N GLY A 191 -11.81 10.40 2.50
CA GLY A 191 -11.99 9.39 3.55
C GLY A 191 -13.39 8.75 3.51
N HIS A 192 -14.43 9.53 3.18
CA HIS A 192 -15.79 9.02 2.98
C HIS A 192 -15.88 8.04 1.79
N ILE A 193 -15.13 8.29 0.71
CA ILE A 193 -15.09 7.39 -0.46
C ILE A 193 -14.37 6.08 -0.08
N ALA A 194 -13.29 6.16 0.71
CA ALA A 194 -12.60 4.95 1.21
C ALA A 194 -13.56 4.06 2.03
N ILE A 195 -14.41 4.67 2.87
CA ILE A 195 -15.45 3.94 3.61
C ILE A 195 -16.53 3.38 2.66
N LEU A 196 -16.99 4.17 1.68
CA LEU A 196 -17.96 3.71 0.68
C LEU A 196 -17.45 2.51 -0.12
N TRP A 197 -16.17 2.43 -0.42
CA TRP A 197 -15.57 1.24 -1.04
C TRP A 197 -15.74 -0.02 -0.18
N GLN A 198 -15.57 0.08 1.14
CA GLN A 198 -15.78 -1.06 2.04
C GLN A 198 -17.25 -1.50 2.03
N PHE A 199 -18.18 -0.55 2.05
CA PHE A 199 -19.61 -0.85 1.92
C PHE A 199 -19.98 -1.40 0.54
N ALA A 200 -19.32 -0.96 -0.54
CA ALA A 200 -19.56 -1.49 -1.88
C ALA A 200 -19.14 -2.97 -1.99
N ILE A 201 -17.96 -3.33 -1.45
CA ILE A 201 -17.52 -4.73 -1.41
C ILE A 201 -18.48 -5.57 -0.55
N TRP A 202 -18.79 -5.10 0.66
CA TRP A 202 -19.76 -5.79 1.52
C TRP A 202 -21.14 -5.92 0.87
N GLY A 203 -21.66 -4.84 0.29
CA GLY A 203 -22.98 -4.80 -0.36
C GLY A 203 -23.09 -5.72 -1.56
N ALA A 204 -22.02 -5.82 -2.38
CA ALA A 204 -21.97 -6.77 -3.49
C ALA A 204 -22.05 -8.22 -2.99
N LEU A 205 -21.32 -8.57 -1.94
CA LEU A 205 -21.39 -9.88 -1.31
C LEU A 205 -22.75 -10.15 -0.64
N TYR A 206 -23.32 -9.13 -0.01
CA TYR A 206 -24.65 -9.22 0.59
C TYR A 206 -25.75 -9.47 -0.45
N ALA A 207 -25.69 -8.79 -1.60
CA ALA A 207 -26.61 -9.01 -2.70
C ALA A 207 -26.54 -10.44 -3.28
N LEU A 208 -25.38 -11.10 -3.13
CA LEU A 208 -25.21 -12.52 -3.45
C LEU A 208 -25.62 -13.47 -2.29
N GLY A 209 -26.25 -12.94 -1.23
CA GLY A 209 -26.64 -13.72 -0.05
C GLY A 209 -25.49 -14.12 0.88
N ASN A 210 -24.28 -13.56 0.68
CA ASN A 210 -23.07 -13.99 1.36
C ASN A 210 -22.25 -12.82 1.97
N GLY A 211 -22.93 -11.80 2.50
CA GLY A 211 -22.29 -10.61 3.09
C GLY A 211 -21.26 -10.91 4.18
N TRP A 212 -21.38 -12.05 4.87
CA TRP A 212 -20.43 -12.50 5.88
C TRP A 212 -19.02 -12.76 5.32
N LEU A 213 -18.88 -13.06 4.02
CA LEU A 213 -17.59 -13.24 3.35
C LEU A 213 -16.71 -11.97 3.36
N TYR A 214 -17.32 -10.80 3.59
CA TYR A 214 -16.54 -9.58 3.85
C TYR A 214 -15.59 -9.75 5.05
N GLY A 215 -15.91 -10.65 5.98
CA GLY A 215 -14.99 -11.02 7.06
C GLY A 215 -13.64 -11.53 6.55
N LEU A 216 -13.60 -12.25 5.41
CA LEU A 216 -12.34 -12.72 4.80
C LEU A 216 -11.49 -11.55 4.28
N TRP A 217 -12.14 -10.52 3.71
CA TRP A 217 -11.48 -9.27 3.32
C TRP A 217 -10.87 -8.56 4.51
N ALA A 218 -11.63 -8.41 5.59
CA ALA A 218 -11.15 -7.79 6.83
C ALA A 218 -9.99 -8.57 7.46
N ILE A 219 -10.08 -9.91 7.50
CA ILE A 219 -9.01 -10.79 7.99
C ILE A 219 -7.75 -10.63 7.12
N ALA A 220 -7.89 -10.64 5.81
CA ALA A 220 -6.77 -10.45 4.89
C ALA A 220 -6.05 -9.10 5.16
N PHE A 221 -6.82 -8.03 5.30
CA PHE A 221 -6.29 -6.69 5.58
C PHE A 221 -5.61 -6.59 6.94
N ILE A 222 -6.24 -7.12 8.00
CA ILE A 222 -5.79 -6.91 9.38
C ILE A 222 -4.61 -7.84 9.74
N PHE A 223 -4.62 -9.10 9.30
CA PHE A 223 -3.72 -10.13 9.80
C PHE A 223 -2.65 -10.57 8.79
N VAL A 224 -2.91 -10.48 7.47
CA VAL A 224 -1.99 -11.02 6.45
C VAL A 224 -1.27 -9.90 5.69
N LEU A 225 -1.97 -8.89 5.23
CA LEU A 225 -1.40 -7.77 4.48
C LEU A 225 -0.22 -7.10 5.19
N PRO A 226 -0.24 -6.84 6.53
CA PRO A 226 0.88 -6.21 7.21
C PRO A 226 2.18 -7.01 7.11
N THR A 227 2.11 -8.34 7.14
CA THR A 227 3.28 -9.21 6.95
C THR A 227 3.81 -9.13 5.52
N CYS A 228 2.93 -9.18 4.51
CA CYS A 228 3.31 -9.01 3.11
C CYS A 228 4.02 -7.67 2.89
N MET A 229 3.45 -6.59 3.40
CA MET A 229 4.03 -5.25 3.29
C MET A 229 5.36 -5.11 4.02
N ARG A 230 5.53 -5.77 5.17
CA ARG A 230 6.81 -5.81 5.89
C ARG A 230 7.90 -6.49 5.08
N ILE A 231 7.61 -7.66 4.50
CA ILE A 231 8.57 -8.39 3.66
C ILE A 231 8.96 -7.52 2.46
N ARG A 232 7.98 -6.91 1.80
CA ARG A 232 8.22 -5.99 0.68
C ARG A 232 9.09 -4.80 1.10
N GLN A 233 8.77 -4.13 2.19
CA GLN A 233 9.55 -2.98 2.68
C GLN A 233 11.01 -3.35 2.98
N ILE A 234 11.25 -4.53 3.56
CA ILE A 234 12.61 -5.01 3.79
C ILE A 234 13.33 -5.25 2.45
N ALA A 235 12.63 -5.82 1.46
CA ALA A 235 13.21 -6.09 0.16
C ALA A 235 13.53 -4.80 -0.62
N ASP A 236 12.61 -3.82 -0.57
CA ASP A 236 12.71 -2.58 -1.37
C ASP A 236 13.69 -1.56 -0.73
N HIS A 237 13.71 -1.46 0.60
CA HIS A 237 14.38 -0.35 1.31
C HIS A 237 15.49 -0.78 2.27
N ALA A 238 15.71 -2.09 2.49
CA ALA A 238 16.77 -2.52 3.42
C ALA A 238 18.15 -2.04 2.94
N VAL A 239 18.81 -1.26 3.79
CA VAL A 239 20.15 -0.76 3.52
C VAL A 239 21.11 -1.94 3.41
N VAL A 240 21.74 -2.09 2.26
CA VAL A 240 22.87 -3.00 2.11
C VAL A 240 24.12 -2.20 2.48
N ALA A 241 24.69 -2.49 3.63
CA ALA A 241 25.95 -1.89 4.02
C ALA A 241 27.05 -2.31 3.01
N ASP A 242 27.36 -1.42 2.06
CA ASP A 242 28.56 -1.54 1.25
C ASP A 242 29.64 -0.63 1.86
N PRO A 243 30.59 -1.18 2.63
CA PRO A 243 31.64 -0.39 3.28
C PRO A 243 32.54 0.32 2.28
N LEU A 244 32.49 -0.04 1.01
CA LEU A 244 33.30 0.56 -0.05
C LEU A 244 32.61 1.73 -0.76
N SER A 245 31.30 1.89 -0.61
CA SER A 245 30.55 2.98 -1.23
C SER A 245 30.38 4.15 -0.27
N LYS A 246 30.79 5.33 -0.70
CA LYS A 246 30.50 6.61 -0.04
C LYS A 246 29.20 7.25 -0.54
N ASN A 247 28.57 6.66 -1.54
CA ASN A 247 27.32 7.17 -2.11
C ASN A 247 26.13 6.57 -1.37
N PRO A 248 25.30 7.37 -0.66
CA PRO A 248 24.12 6.86 0.05
C PRO A 248 23.14 6.09 -0.84
N LEU A 249 23.01 6.49 -2.12
CA LEU A 249 22.12 5.82 -3.09
C LEU A 249 22.56 4.38 -3.42
N MET A 250 23.83 4.04 -3.19
CA MET A 250 24.32 2.66 -3.38
C MET A 250 23.97 1.75 -2.20
N HIS A 251 23.45 2.31 -1.12
CA HIS A 251 23.02 1.56 0.07
C HIS A 251 21.49 1.37 0.10
N ALA A 252 20.75 2.02 -0.80
CA ALA A 252 19.30 1.88 -0.91
C ALA A 252 18.94 0.96 -2.10
N ARG A 253 18.07 0.00 -1.85
CA ARG A 253 17.42 -0.80 -2.89
C ARG A 253 16.08 -0.13 -3.23
N THR A 254 16.11 0.81 -4.15
CA THR A 254 14.90 1.43 -4.70
C THR A 254 14.84 1.21 -6.19
#